data_e4a04fb6a634ed4cba9bb1ad3172ae95
#
_entry.id   e4a04fb6a634ed4cba9bb1ad3172ae95
#
_cell.length_a   1.000
_cell.length_b   1.000
_cell.length_c   1.000
_cell.angle_alpha   90.00
_cell.angle_beta   90.00
_cell.angle_gamma   90.00
#
_symmetry.space_group_name_H-M   'P 1'
#
loop_
_entity.id
_entity.type
_entity.pdbx_description
1 polymer ?
#
loop_
_entity_poly.entity_id
_entity_poly.type
_entity_poly.pdbx_seq_one_letter_code
_entity_poly.pdbx_strand_id
1 'polypeptide(L)'
;MAKVQIKSGKCTPFGGIFCVMEEFDALLSNIIDSTLGPRTKTFGYQYSEIFRSLMCVYFCGGSCVEDISTHLMSHLSFHPVLRSCSADTILRAIKELTVPNITYTSSVSGKSYDFNVADRMNELLVKALISTGELNEGQKYDFDFDHQFIETGKYDAKPTYKKFTGYSPGVAVIGDHIVGIENRDGNTNVRFRQQDTLERIFTRLEDNGIHIDRVRMDCGSCSEEIVDVVKDHCNHFYIRANRCSAFYDDMFILRGWRTEEINGIEFELNSIIVEKWKGKPYRLVVQRQRRTDKTQELWEGEYTYRCILTNDFESDVRDIVEFYNLRGGKERIFDEMNNGFGWKRLPKSFLAENTVYLLMTALIRNFYKTIIRRMNVKAFGLNRTSRIKAFVFKYVSVVAKWIKTSRMHMLNIYTGNRAYENVFKGGAD
;
A
#
# COMPACT_ATOMS: atom_id res chain seq x y z
N MET A 1 20.07 -36.91 26.99
CA MET A 1 20.30 -35.58 26.47
C MET A 1 21.15 -35.66 25.21
N ALA A 2 20.79 -34.94 24.15
CA ALA A 2 21.63 -34.88 22.94
C ALA A 2 22.94 -34.14 23.23
N LYS A 3 24.07 -34.66 22.71
CA LYS A 3 25.37 -33.98 22.83
C LYS A 3 25.41 -32.84 21.79
N VAL A 4 25.53 -31.59 22.26
CA VAL A 4 25.67 -30.41 21.39
C VAL A 4 27.14 -30.24 21.02
N GLN A 5 27.41 -30.12 19.69
CA GLN A 5 28.74 -29.82 19.18
C GLN A 5 28.66 -28.53 18.35
N ILE A 6 29.52 -27.56 18.65
CA ILE A 6 29.64 -26.30 17.91
C ILE A 6 30.64 -26.53 16.78
N LYS A 7 30.20 -26.23 15.54
CA LYS A 7 31.07 -26.21 14.35
C LYS A 7 31.04 -24.80 13.75
N SER A 8 32.22 -24.23 13.52
CA SER A 8 32.33 -22.96 12.76
C SER A 8 32.12 -23.22 11.28
N GLY A 9 31.32 -22.38 10.62
CA GLY A 9 31.10 -22.43 9.18
C GLY A 9 30.53 -21.11 8.68
N LYS A 10 30.93 -20.69 7.48
CA LYS A 10 30.36 -19.50 6.80
C LYS A 10 29.01 -19.88 6.17
N CYS A 11 28.04 -20.30 6.99
CA CYS A 11 26.69 -20.64 6.57
C CYS A 11 25.71 -19.58 7.06
N THR A 12 24.64 -19.34 6.30
CA THR A 12 23.54 -18.48 6.69
C THR A 12 22.25 -19.28 6.76
N PRO A 13 21.33 -18.98 7.71
CA PRO A 13 19.99 -19.55 7.71
C PRO A 13 19.03 -18.88 6.72
N PHE A 14 19.46 -17.81 6.03
CA PHE A 14 18.65 -17.00 5.12
C PHE A 14 19.03 -17.24 3.64
N GLY A 15 19.25 -18.50 3.23
CA GLY A 15 19.77 -18.81 1.90
C GLY A 15 18.91 -18.32 0.75
N GLY A 16 17.58 -18.33 0.90
CA GLY A 16 16.65 -17.84 -0.13
C GLY A 16 16.75 -16.33 -0.38
N ILE A 17 17.29 -15.55 0.57
CA ILE A 17 17.40 -14.09 0.41
C ILE A 17 18.34 -13.70 -0.74
N PHE A 18 19.36 -14.49 -1.01
CA PHE A 18 20.35 -14.12 -2.02
C PHE A 18 19.75 -14.08 -3.42
N CYS A 19 18.89 -15.03 -3.79
CA CYS A 19 18.17 -14.98 -5.06
C CYS A 19 17.23 -13.76 -5.13
N VAL A 20 16.61 -13.39 -4.00
CA VAL A 20 15.76 -12.18 -3.94
C VAL A 20 16.57 -10.90 -4.06
N MET A 21 17.79 -10.85 -3.49
CA MET A 21 18.69 -9.70 -3.65
C MET A 21 19.11 -9.49 -5.11
N GLU A 22 19.42 -10.57 -5.81
CA GLU A 22 19.77 -10.54 -7.23
C GLU A 22 18.59 -10.09 -8.10
N GLU A 23 17.39 -10.59 -7.81
CA GLU A 23 16.16 -10.21 -8.52
C GLU A 23 15.78 -8.73 -8.23
N PHE A 24 15.96 -8.26 -6.99
CA PHE A 24 15.79 -6.85 -6.65
C PHE A 24 16.74 -5.97 -7.44
N ASP A 25 18.01 -6.36 -7.49
CA ASP A 25 19.03 -5.61 -8.21
C ASP A 25 18.73 -5.53 -9.70
N ALA A 26 18.35 -6.66 -10.31
CA ALA A 26 18.01 -6.74 -11.72
C ALA A 26 16.77 -5.91 -12.11
N LEU A 27 15.75 -5.87 -11.26
CA LEU A 27 14.47 -5.22 -11.56
C LEU A 27 14.43 -3.74 -11.17
N LEU A 28 15.06 -3.37 -10.05
CA LEU A 28 14.81 -2.07 -9.43
C LEU A 28 16.03 -1.16 -9.30
N SER A 29 17.27 -1.69 -9.32
CA SER A 29 18.44 -0.85 -9.02
C SER A 29 18.58 0.29 -10.00
N ASN A 30 18.43 0.05 -11.30
CA ASN A 30 18.55 1.10 -12.31
C ASN A 30 17.48 2.18 -12.16
N ILE A 31 16.21 1.79 -11.96
CA ILE A 31 15.12 2.75 -11.84
C ILE A 31 15.20 3.57 -10.55
N ILE A 32 15.66 2.97 -9.44
CA ILE A 32 15.89 3.69 -8.19
C ILE A 32 16.98 4.75 -8.37
N ASP A 33 18.14 4.34 -8.88
CA ASP A 33 19.30 5.24 -9.00
C ASP A 33 19.10 6.30 -10.09
N SER A 34 18.41 6.00 -11.19
CA SER A 34 18.08 7.00 -12.23
C SER A 34 17.04 8.01 -11.75
N THR A 35 16.02 7.58 -10.98
CA THR A 35 14.97 8.48 -10.49
C THR A 35 15.47 9.35 -9.33
N LEU A 36 16.20 8.77 -8.37
CA LEU A 36 16.70 9.51 -7.21
C LEU A 36 18.02 10.24 -7.48
N GLY A 37 18.71 9.90 -8.57
CA GLY A 37 20.01 10.44 -8.92
C GLY A 37 21.14 9.88 -8.05
N PRO A 38 22.40 10.18 -8.40
CA PRO A 38 23.56 9.73 -7.66
C PRO A 38 23.61 10.36 -6.27
N ARG A 39 24.00 9.59 -5.26
CA ARG A 39 24.31 10.16 -3.95
C ARG A 39 25.55 11.04 -4.04
N THR A 40 25.57 12.14 -3.29
CA THR A 40 26.64 13.15 -3.28
C THR A 40 28.02 12.63 -2.87
N LYS A 41 28.11 11.41 -2.31
CA LYS A 41 29.36 10.81 -1.85
C LYS A 41 29.99 9.94 -2.93
N THR A 42 31.21 10.24 -3.31
CA THR A 42 31.99 9.47 -4.28
C THR A 42 32.24 8.03 -3.85
N PHE A 43 32.43 7.82 -2.54
CA PHE A 43 32.58 6.49 -1.95
C PHE A 43 31.44 6.25 -0.96
N GLY A 44 30.58 5.28 -1.22
CA GLY A 44 29.45 4.96 -0.37
C GLY A 44 28.50 4.00 -1.03
N TYR A 45 27.33 3.88 -0.44
CA TYR A 45 26.23 3.08 -0.98
C TYR A 45 25.35 3.95 -1.88
N GLN A 46 24.91 3.43 -3.02
CA GLN A 46 23.88 4.04 -3.85
C GLN A 46 22.49 3.82 -3.22
N TYR A 47 21.49 4.57 -3.66
CA TYR A 47 20.14 4.43 -3.12
C TYR A 47 19.59 3.02 -3.34
N SER A 48 19.83 2.41 -4.49
CA SER A 48 19.43 1.03 -4.78
C SER A 48 19.97 0.02 -3.76
N GLU A 49 21.25 0.14 -3.37
CA GLU A 49 21.86 -0.71 -2.35
C GLU A 49 21.22 -0.52 -0.97
N ILE A 50 20.81 0.73 -0.65
CA ILE A 50 20.16 1.08 0.60
C ILE A 50 18.74 0.52 0.64
N PHE A 51 17.97 0.67 -0.44
CA PHE A 51 16.62 0.08 -0.55
C PHE A 51 16.68 -1.44 -0.49
N ARG A 52 17.63 -2.07 -1.17
CA ARG A 52 17.87 -3.53 -1.09
C ARG A 52 18.22 -3.95 0.33
N SER A 53 19.03 -3.17 1.05
CA SER A 53 19.37 -3.46 2.44
C SER A 53 18.14 -3.39 3.35
N LEU A 54 17.29 -2.37 3.18
CA LEU A 54 16.03 -2.27 3.92
C LEU A 54 15.05 -3.40 3.54
N MET A 55 14.99 -3.79 2.26
CA MET A 55 14.22 -4.97 1.82
C MET A 55 14.67 -6.23 2.56
N CYS A 56 15.98 -6.46 2.70
CA CYS A 56 16.50 -7.62 3.43
C CYS A 56 16.03 -7.68 4.88
N VAL A 57 15.79 -6.53 5.54
CA VAL A 57 15.21 -6.53 6.90
C VAL A 57 13.91 -7.32 6.94
N TYR A 58 12.94 -6.92 6.11
CA TYR A 58 11.60 -7.54 6.13
C TYR A 58 11.59 -8.93 5.52
N PHE A 59 12.40 -9.16 4.49
CA PHE A 59 12.50 -10.46 3.82
C PHE A 59 13.28 -11.51 4.61
N CYS A 60 13.99 -11.11 5.68
CA CYS A 60 14.59 -12.02 6.64
C CYS A 60 13.82 -12.08 7.97
N GLY A 61 12.63 -11.47 8.05
CA GLY A 61 11.76 -11.52 9.24
C GLY A 61 12.03 -10.46 10.29
N GLY A 62 12.87 -9.46 10.00
CA GLY A 62 13.08 -8.29 10.84
C GLY A 62 11.83 -7.40 10.89
N SER A 63 11.79 -6.50 11.84
CA SER A 63 10.64 -5.65 12.14
C SER A 63 10.96 -4.17 12.27
N CYS A 64 12.24 -3.82 12.38
CA CYS A 64 12.74 -2.44 12.43
C CYS A 64 14.07 -2.33 11.70
N VAL A 65 14.48 -1.10 11.38
CA VAL A 65 15.68 -0.82 10.58
C VAL A 65 16.95 -1.36 11.28
N GLU A 66 16.99 -1.30 12.60
CA GLU A 66 18.12 -1.70 13.43
C GLU A 66 18.45 -3.20 13.32
N ASP A 67 17.45 -4.04 12.98
CA ASP A 67 17.61 -5.49 12.83
C ASP A 67 18.67 -5.85 11.77
N ILE A 68 18.91 -4.98 10.78
CA ILE A 68 19.96 -5.23 9.80
C ILE A 68 21.34 -5.28 10.44
N SER A 69 21.65 -4.34 11.33
CA SER A 69 22.96 -4.24 11.97
C SER A 69 23.15 -5.29 13.07
N THR A 70 22.09 -5.59 13.83
CA THR A 70 22.15 -6.49 14.98
C THR A 70 22.10 -7.96 14.60
N HIS A 71 21.33 -8.31 13.54
CA HIS A 71 21.03 -9.71 13.25
C HIS A 71 21.39 -10.17 11.83
N LEU A 72 21.43 -9.27 10.84
CA LEU A 72 21.48 -9.69 9.45
C LEU A 72 22.82 -9.41 8.75
N MET A 73 23.55 -8.38 9.15
CA MET A 73 24.76 -7.92 8.43
C MET A 73 25.81 -9.03 8.29
N SER A 74 26.06 -9.82 9.33
CA SER A 74 27.00 -10.94 9.29
C SER A 74 26.62 -12.03 8.28
N HIS A 75 25.34 -12.19 7.99
CA HIS A 75 24.81 -13.14 7.02
C HIS A 75 24.77 -12.57 5.61
N LEU A 76 24.31 -11.32 5.44
CA LEU A 76 24.21 -10.65 4.15
C LEU A 76 25.60 -10.38 3.52
N SER A 77 26.61 -10.15 4.36
CA SER A 77 28.02 -9.96 3.92
C SER A 77 28.63 -11.20 3.25
N PHE A 78 27.99 -12.35 3.31
CA PHE A 78 28.44 -13.54 2.56
C PHE A 78 28.19 -13.42 1.06
N HIS A 79 27.31 -12.53 0.59
CA HIS A 79 27.11 -12.33 -0.84
C HIS A 79 28.38 -11.79 -1.47
N PRO A 80 28.89 -12.41 -2.55
CA PRO A 80 30.23 -12.08 -3.08
C PRO A 80 30.32 -10.72 -3.79
N VAL A 81 29.19 -10.18 -4.26
CA VAL A 81 29.11 -8.97 -5.09
C VAL A 81 28.22 -7.91 -4.46
N LEU A 82 26.98 -8.26 -4.10
CA LEU A 82 26.00 -7.30 -3.61
C LEU A 82 26.28 -6.92 -2.16
N ARG A 83 26.49 -5.63 -1.93
CA ARG A 83 26.79 -5.08 -0.61
C ARG A 83 25.50 -4.74 0.14
N SER A 84 25.55 -4.85 1.45
CA SER A 84 24.48 -4.39 2.36
C SER A 84 25.03 -3.37 3.33
N CYS A 85 24.22 -2.36 3.68
CA CYS A 85 24.60 -1.26 4.54
C CYS A 85 23.99 -1.37 5.94
N SER A 86 24.57 -0.65 6.90
CA SER A 86 24.10 -0.59 8.29
C SER A 86 22.78 0.20 8.43
N ALA A 87 22.11 0.03 9.56
CA ALA A 87 20.94 0.80 9.95
C ALA A 87 21.19 2.32 9.88
N ASP A 88 22.32 2.81 10.38
CA ASP A 88 22.69 4.24 10.32
C ASP A 88 22.75 4.77 8.91
N THR A 89 23.22 3.96 7.96
CA THR A 89 23.26 4.35 6.54
C THR A 89 21.86 4.48 5.97
N ILE A 90 20.96 3.56 6.29
CA ILE A 90 19.54 3.62 5.88
C ILE A 90 18.88 4.87 6.49
N LEU A 91 19.04 5.09 7.79
CA LEU A 91 18.45 6.23 8.50
C LEU A 91 18.98 7.58 7.98
N ARG A 92 20.24 7.63 7.54
CA ARG A 92 20.83 8.80 6.93
C ARG A 92 20.29 9.05 5.52
N ALA A 93 20.10 8.01 4.72
CA ALA A 93 19.49 8.13 3.40
C ALA A 93 18.03 8.60 3.46
N ILE A 94 17.26 8.13 4.46
CA ILE A 94 15.91 8.66 4.72
C ILE A 94 15.97 10.18 4.91
N LYS A 95 16.91 10.68 5.73
CA LYS A 95 17.09 12.13 5.93
C LYS A 95 17.54 12.86 4.66
N GLU A 96 18.40 12.26 3.86
CA GLU A 96 18.88 12.83 2.58
C GLU A 96 17.73 13.00 1.55
N LEU A 97 16.74 12.10 1.58
CA LEU A 97 15.59 12.10 0.67
C LEU A 97 14.40 12.92 1.19
N THR A 98 14.49 13.42 2.41
CA THR A 98 13.40 14.20 3.03
C THR A 98 13.23 15.55 2.36
N VAL A 99 11.98 15.93 2.11
CA VAL A 99 11.59 17.26 1.62
C VAL A 99 10.79 18.00 2.71
N PRO A 100 10.80 19.35 2.70
CA PRO A 100 10.01 20.12 3.66
C PRO A 100 8.51 19.79 3.61
N ASN A 101 7.84 19.94 4.75
CA ASN A 101 6.38 19.88 4.82
C ASN A 101 5.76 21.10 4.13
N ILE A 102 4.54 20.92 3.64
CA ILE A 102 3.65 21.99 3.20
C ILE A 102 2.64 22.22 4.34
N THR A 103 2.59 23.44 4.85
CA THR A 103 1.63 23.79 5.92
C THR A 103 0.41 24.46 5.31
N TYR A 104 -0.76 23.89 5.56
CA TYR A 104 -2.04 24.45 5.16
C TYR A 104 -2.82 24.95 6.38
N THR A 105 -3.33 26.18 6.30
CA THR A 105 -4.19 26.76 7.35
C THR A 105 -5.65 26.70 6.94
N SER A 106 -6.49 26.16 7.83
CA SER A 106 -7.93 26.10 7.62
C SER A 106 -8.55 27.49 7.81
N SER A 107 -9.23 27.99 6.81
CA SER A 107 -9.98 29.25 6.88
C SER A 107 -11.14 29.22 7.88
N VAL A 108 -11.68 28.02 8.16
CA VAL A 108 -12.82 27.82 9.07
C VAL A 108 -12.37 27.77 10.54
N SER A 109 -11.28 27.04 10.83
CA SER A 109 -10.85 26.81 12.23
C SER A 109 -9.63 27.63 12.64
N GLY A 110 -8.93 28.27 11.69
CA GLY A 110 -7.65 28.95 11.91
C GLY A 110 -6.49 28.00 12.26
N LYS A 111 -6.70 26.68 12.27
CA LYS A 111 -5.68 25.70 12.60
C LYS A 111 -4.84 25.36 11.39
N SER A 112 -3.54 25.17 11.61
CA SER A 112 -2.59 24.74 10.59
C SER A 112 -2.28 23.26 10.72
N TYR A 113 -2.05 22.61 9.57
CA TYR A 113 -1.74 21.19 9.46
C TYR A 113 -0.60 21.00 8.47
N ASP A 114 0.31 20.11 8.81
CA ASP A 114 1.45 19.75 7.97
C ASP A 114 1.13 18.54 7.10
N PHE A 115 1.55 18.64 5.83
CA PHE A 115 1.47 17.62 4.80
C PHE A 115 2.86 17.40 4.21
N ASN A 116 3.20 16.15 3.91
CA ASN A 116 4.43 15.83 3.21
C ASN A 116 4.15 15.00 1.96
N VAL A 117 4.49 15.57 0.81
CA VAL A 117 4.15 15.02 -0.51
C VAL A 117 5.24 14.07 -1.01
N ALA A 118 6.52 14.36 -0.74
CA ALA A 118 7.68 13.59 -1.17
C ALA A 118 7.63 13.18 -2.65
N ASP A 119 7.47 14.15 -3.56
CA ASP A 119 7.17 13.94 -4.99
C ASP A 119 8.11 12.96 -5.68
N ARG A 120 9.44 13.09 -5.50
CA ARG A 120 10.41 12.17 -6.12
C ARG A 120 10.25 10.72 -5.66
N MET A 121 9.86 10.52 -4.42
CA MET A 121 9.63 9.18 -3.87
C MET A 121 8.32 8.57 -4.39
N ASN A 122 7.28 9.39 -4.55
CA ASN A 122 6.04 8.97 -5.18
C ASN A 122 6.22 8.69 -6.68
N GLU A 123 7.02 9.49 -7.38
CA GLU A 123 7.40 9.25 -8.76
C GLU A 123 8.17 7.93 -8.93
N LEU A 124 9.13 7.66 -8.05
CA LEU A 124 9.85 6.38 -8.02
C LEU A 124 8.89 5.19 -7.84
N LEU A 125 7.87 5.33 -7.00
CA LEU A 125 6.91 4.26 -6.73
C LEU A 125 6.14 3.86 -7.99
N VAL A 126 5.67 4.83 -8.78
CA VAL A 126 4.97 4.61 -10.05
C VAL A 126 5.93 4.02 -11.09
N LYS A 127 7.11 4.62 -11.29
CA LYS A 127 8.11 4.14 -12.25
C LYS A 127 8.59 2.73 -11.96
N ALA A 128 8.74 2.36 -10.69
CA ALA A 128 9.10 1.01 -10.30
C ALA A 128 8.02 -0.01 -10.69
N LEU A 129 6.74 0.34 -10.58
CA LEU A 129 5.64 -0.53 -11.01
C LEU A 129 5.59 -0.68 -12.54
N ILE A 130 5.87 0.38 -13.28
CA ILE A 130 5.97 0.31 -14.74
C ILE A 130 7.16 -0.55 -15.17
N SER A 131 8.33 -0.34 -14.57
CA SER A 131 9.55 -1.10 -14.91
C SER A 131 9.44 -2.59 -14.62
N THR A 132 8.60 -2.98 -13.65
CA THR A 132 8.34 -4.39 -13.30
C THR A 132 7.16 -5.00 -14.07
N GLY A 133 6.49 -4.23 -14.93
CA GLY A 133 5.33 -4.67 -15.71
C GLY A 133 4.05 -4.82 -14.88
N GLU A 134 3.99 -4.21 -13.70
CA GLU A 134 2.80 -4.22 -12.84
C GLU A 134 1.77 -3.16 -13.26
N LEU A 135 2.26 -2.07 -13.84
CA LEU A 135 1.48 -1.05 -14.55
C LEU A 135 2.00 -0.94 -15.98
N ASN A 136 1.10 -0.73 -16.93
CA ASN A 136 1.44 -0.60 -18.34
C ASN A 136 0.85 0.70 -18.89
N GLU A 137 1.65 1.45 -19.63
CA GLU A 137 1.24 2.69 -20.29
C GLU A 137 0.04 2.45 -21.23
N GLY A 138 -0.88 3.39 -21.28
CA GLY A 138 -2.08 3.34 -22.12
C GLY A 138 -3.18 2.41 -21.62
N GLN A 139 -2.97 1.64 -20.55
CA GLN A 139 -4.02 0.83 -19.93
C GLN A 139 -4.84 1.62 -18.92
N LYS A 140 -6.09 1.19 -18.73
CA LYS A 140 -7.02 1.76 -17.76
C LYS A 140 -7.10 0.89 -16.51
N TYR A 141 -7.18 1.54 -15.36
CA TYR A 141 -7.15 0.85 -14.05
C TYR A 141 -8.26 1.32 -13.12
N ASP A 142 -8.61 0.43 -12.17
CA ASP A 142 -9.41 0.76 -11.01
C ASP A 142 -8.51 1.35 -9.92
N PHE A 143 -8.91 2.46 -9.36
CA PHE A 143 -8.17 3.21 -8.36
C PHE A 143 -8.95 3.26 -7.04
N ASP A 144 -8.24 3.06 -5.94
CA ASP A 144 -8.78 3.18 -4.60
C ASP A 144 -7.94 4.18 -3.79
N PHE A 145 -8.62 4.99 -2.99
CA PHE A 145 -7.97 5.90 -2.06
C PHE A 145 -8.58 5.78 -0.67
N ASP A 146 -7.71 5.74 0.35
CA ASP A 146 -8.13 5.68 1.74
C ASP A 146 -7.06 6.28 2.67
N HIS A 147 -7.46 6.66 3.90
CA HIS A 147 -6.53 7.14 4.92
C HIS A 147 -6.22 6.04 5.93
N GLN A 148 -4.92 5.80 6.14
CA GLN A 148 -4.44 4.91 7.19
C GLN A 148 -3.95 5.72 8.37
N PHE A 149 -4.57 5.53 9.55
CA PHE A 149 -4.06 6.13 10.78
C PHE A 149 -2.94 5.26 11.35
N ILE A 150 -1.77 5.86 11.54
CA ILE A 150 -0.58 5.20 12.10
C ILE A 150 -0.36 5.75 13.51
N GLU A 151 -0.61 4.91 14.53
CA GLU A 151 -0.33 5.24 15.92
C GLU A 151 1.18 5.34 16.14
N THR A 152 1.61 6.47 16.69
CA THR A 152 3.03 6.71 16.99
C THR A 152 3.19 7.86 17.99
N GLY A 153 4.20 7.75 18.89
CA GLY A 153 4.60 8.81 19.81
C GLY A 153 5.76 9.67 19.30
N LYS A 154 5.87 9.87 17.98
CA LYS A 154 6.96 10.68 17.40
C LYS A 154 6.78 12.16 17.73
N TYR A 155 7.88 12.94 17.63
CA TYR A 155 7.98 14.27 18.16
C TYR A 155 6.89 15.25 17.65
N ASP A 156 6.59 15.20 16.35
CA ASP A 156 5.58 16.04 15.71
C ASP A 156 4.22 15.35 15.49
N ALA A 157 4.04 14.11 15.99
CA ALA A 157 2.78 13.40 15.88
C ALA A 157 1.65 14.11 16.63
N LYS A 158 0.45 14.12 16.08
CA LYS A 158 -0.72 14.83 16.62
C LYS A 158 -1.81 13.87 17.08
N PRO A 159 -2.65 14.26 18.06
CA PRO A 159 -3.80 13.47 18.47
C PRO A 159 -4.77 13.23 17.31
N THR A 160 -5.19 11.98 17.10
CA THR A 160 -6.16 11.61 16.07
C THR A 160 -7.59 11.60 16.63
N TYR A 161 -8.59 11.62 15.76
CA TYR A 161 -9.99 11.44 16.20
C TYR A 161 -10.25 10.03 16.79
N LYS A 162 -9.36 9.06 16.53
CA LYS A 162 -9.41 7.70 17.09
C LYS A 162 -8.84 7.64 18.52
N LYS A 163 -8.54 8.78 19.16
CA LYS A 163 -8.06 8.92 20.54
C LYS A 163 -6.64 8.38 20.79
N PHE A 164 -5.81 8.31 19.77
CA PHE A 164 -4.36 8.08 19.90
C PHE A 164 -3.57 9.17 19.17
N THR A 165 -2.28 9.30 19.48
CA THR A 165 -1.36 10.20 18.79
C THR A 165 -0.76 9.50 17.57
N GLY A 166 -0.66 10.20 16.42
CA GLY A 166 -0.11 9.60 15.22
C GLY A 166 -0.14 10.47 13.99
N TYR A 167 0.01 9.83 12.84
CA TYR A 167 -0.12 10.40 11.50
C TYR A 167 -1.32 9.81 10.76
N SER A 168 -1.75 10.49 9.69
CA SER A 168 -2.90 10.08 8.88
C SER A 168 -2.56 10.11 7.38
N PRO A 169 -1.61 9.27 6.89
CA PRO A 169 -1.31 9.24 5.45
C PRO A 169 -2.54 8.86 4.62
N GLY A 170 -2.73 9.60 3.51
CA GLY A 170 -3.57 9.20 2.39
C GLY A 170 -2.80 8.23 1.50
N VAL A 171 -3.41 7.11 1.14
CA VAL A 171 -2.78 6.02 0.39
C VAL A 171 -3.61 5.69 -0.84
N ALA A 172 -2.98 5.80 -2.00
CA ALA A 172 -3.55 5.44 -3.29
C ALA A 172 -3.12 4.05 -3.72
N VAL A 173 -4.05 3.29 -4.27
CA VAL A 173 -3.83 1.88 -4.64
C VAL A 173 -4.45 1.59 -6.00
N ILE A 174 -3.73 0.85 -6.85
CA ILE A 174 -4.23 0.22 -8.07
C ILE A 174 -4.06 -1.29 -7.92
N GLY A 175 -5.17 -2.02 -8.00
CA GLY A 175 -5.15 -3.48 -7.75
C GLY A 175 -4.62 -3.81 -6.35
N ASP A 176 -3.47 -4.46 -6.27
CA ASP A 176 -2.79 -4.84 -5.02
C ASP A 176 -1.51 -4.01 -4.78
N HIS A 177 -1.29 -2.92 -5.54
CA HIS A 177 -0.09 -2.09 -5.49
C HIS A 177 -0.38 -0.69 -4.95
N ILE A 178 0.47 -0.22 -4.04
CA ILE A 178 0.44 1.17 -3.57
C ILE A 178 1.09 2.04 -4.66
N VAL A 179 0.36 3.04 -5.15
CA VAL A 179 0.82 3.94 -6.24
C VAL A 179 1.09 5.36 -5.76
N GLY A 180 0.71 5.70 -4.52
CA GLY A 180 0.97 7.01 -3.96
C GLY A 180 0.71 7.07 -2.46
N ILE A 181 1.51 7.88 -1.76
CA ILE A 181 1.34 8.18 -0.33
C ILE A 181 1.60 9.66 -0.11
N GLU A 182 0.66 10.32 0.53
CA GLU A 182 0.86 11.66 1.06
C GLU A 182 0.60 11.65 2.56
N ASN A 183 1.63 11.90 3.36
CA ASN A 183 1.50 11.86 4.82
C ASN A 183 1.03 13.21 5.36
N ARG A 184 0.28 13.18 6.45
CA ARG A 184 -0.27 14.38 7.09
C ARG A 184 -0.41 14.21 8.59
N ASP A 185 -0.56 15.34 9.29
CA ASP A 185 -0.85 15.38 10.72
C ASP A 185 -2.05 14.50 11.10
N GLY A 186 -1.94 13.78 12.21
CA GLY A 186 -2.97 12.84 12.66
C GLY A 186 -4.30 13.50 13.04
N ASN A 187 -4.31 14.79 13.35
CA ASN A 187 -5.52 15.56 13.66
C ASN A 187 -6.16 16.23 12.44
N THR A 188 -5.63 16.01 11.25
CA THR A 188 -6.18 16.55 10.01
C THR A 188 -7.49 15.84 9.68
N ASN A 189 -8.54 16.61 9.36
CA ASN A 189 -9.77 16.03 8.82
C ASN A 189 -9.46 15.39 7.46
N VAL A 190 -9.95 14.17 7.21
CA VAL A 190 -9.66 13.41 5.99
C VAL A 190 -10.01 14.16 4.70
N ARG A 191 -11.05 15.02 4.71
CA ARG A 191 -11.45 15.85 3.55
C ARG A 191 -10.56 17.06 3.33
N PHE A 192 -9.89 17.54 4.39
CA PHE A 192 -9.14 18.79 4.30
C PHE A 192 -7.99 18.62 3.31
N ARG A 193 -8.03 19.40 2.22
CA ARG A 193 -7.06 19.34 1.11
C ARG A 193 -6.91 17.98 0.44
N GLN A 194 -7.92 17.10 0.53
CA GLN A 194 -7.86 15.79 -0.12
C GLN A 194 -7.94 15.94 -1.64
N GLN A 195 -8.69 16.91 -2.16
CA GLN A 195 -8.72 17.22 -3.59
C GLN A 195 -7.32 17.54 -4.13
N ASP A 196 -6.51 18.31 -3.40
CA ASP A 196 -5.13 18.64 -3.82
C ASP A 196 -4.23 17.40 -3.82
N THR A 197 -4.43 16.50 -2.86
CA THR A 197 -3.71 15.21 -2.79
C THR A 197 -4.06 14.32 -3.98
N LEU A 198 -5.35 14.19 -4.30
CA LEU A 198 -5.83 13.38 -5.43
C LEU A 198 -5.35 13.95 -6.76
N GLU A 199 -5.45 15.28 -6.95
CA GLU A 199 -4.94 15.98 -8.13
C GLU A 199 -3.47 15.64 -8.40
N ARG A 200 -2.60 15.75 -7.38
CA ARG A 200 -1.18 15.41 -7.53
C ARG A 200 -0.94 13.93 -7.85
N ILE A 201 -1.76 13.04 -7.30
CA ILE A 201 -1.63 11.60 -7.56
C ILE A 201 -2.09 11.27 -8.98
N PHE A 202 -3.24 11.77 -9.41
CA PHE A 202 -3.77 11.53 -10.75
C PHE A 202 -2.85 12.14 -11.83
N THR A 203 -2.44 13.40 -11.67
CA THR A 203 -1.48 14.04 -12.60
C THR A 203 -0.21 13.19 -12.74
N ARG A 204 0.36 12.70 -11.63
CA ARG A 204 1.55 11.83 -11.68
C ARG A 204 1.30 10.52 -12.43
N LEU A 205 0.15 9.89 -12.26
CA LEU A 205 -0.21 8.68 -12.98
C LEU A 205 -0.35 8.96 -14.49
N GLU A 206 -1.03 10.04 -14.85
CA GLU A 206 -1.24 10.48 -16.23
C GLU A 206 0.08 10.88 -16.91
N ASP A 207 0.97 11.60 -16.22
CA ASP A 207 2.32 11.95 -16.70
C ASP A 207 3.17 10.71 -17.02
N ASN A 208 2.85 9.58 -16.37
CA ASN A 208 3.47 8.28 -16.62
C ASN A 208 2.62 7.38 -17.54
N GLY A 209 1.62 7.92 -18.23
CA GLY A 209 0.77 7.21 -19.20
C GLY A 209 -0.21 6.22 -18.58
N ILE A 210 -0.48 6.33 -17.28
CA ILE A 210 -1.42 5.46 -16.54
C ILE A 210 -2.76 6.16 -16.41
N HIS A 211 -3.82 5.55 -16.96
CA HIS A 211 -5.16 6.12 -16.94
C HIS A 211 -6.07 5.43 -15.95
N ILE A 212 -6.94 6.19 -15.29
CA ILE A 212 -7.90 5.65 -14.33
C ILE A 212 -9.27 5.54 -15.00
N ASP A 213 -9.86 4.35 -14.95
CA ASP A 213 -11.22 4.10 -15.45
C ASP A 213 -12.24 4.33 -14.34
N ARG A 214 -12.02 3.72 -13.19
CA ARG A 214 -12.97 3.75 -12.08
C ARG A 214 -12.28 4.07 -10.76
N VAL A 215 -12.93 4.91 -9.96
CA VAL A 215 -12.43 5.33 -8.63
C VAL A 215 -13.37 4.87 -7.54
N ARG A 216 -12.85 4.26 -6.45
CA ARG A 216 -13.61 3.91 -5.25
C ARG A 216 -13.04 4.60 -4.02
N MET A 217 -13.91 5.22 -3.24
CA MET A 217 -13.52 5.88 -1.98
C MET A 217 -14.59 5.69 -0.89
N ASP A 218 -14.19 5.91 0.35
CA ASP A 218 -15.09 5.83 1.48
C ASP A 218 -15.93 7.11 1.67
N CYS A 219 -16.77 7.14 2.71
CA CYS A 219 -17.62 8.28 3.01
C CYS A 219 -16.83 9.52 3.49
N GLY A 220 -15.61 9.35 3.94
CA GLY A 220 -14.69 10.43 4.26
C GLY A 220 -14.38 11.31 3.06
N SER A 221 -14.44 10.76 1.86
CA SER A 221 -14.14 11.44 0.59
C SER A 221 -15.39 12.04 -0.11
N CYS A 222 -16.59 11.91 0.47
CA CYS A 222 -17.81 12.39 -0.16
C CYS A 222 -18.02 13.91 0.05
N SER A 223 -17.35 14.74 -0.74
CA SER A 223 -17.57 16.20 -0.84
C SER A 223 -17.55 16.65 -2.30
N GLU A 224 -18.11 17.83 -2.58
CA GLU A 224 -18.23 18.34 -3.94
C GLU A 224 -16.88 18.55 -4.59
N GLU A 225 -15.95 19.20 -3.90
CA GLU A 225 -14.61 19.52 -4.39
C GLU A 225 -13.80 18.25 -4.73
N ILE A 226 -13.96 17.18 -3.93
CA ILE A 226 -13.30 15.91 -4.17
C ILE A 226 -13.90 15.20 -5.39
N VAL A 227 -15.23 15.19 -5.49
CA VAL A 227 -15.94 14.55 -6.62
C VAL A 227 -15.63 15.26 -7.92
N ASP A 228 -15.52 16.60 -7.93
CA ASP A 228 -15.16 17.36 -9.12
C ASP A 228 -13.78 16.96 -9.63
N VAL A 229 -12.74 16.95 -8.78
CA VAL A 229 -11.39 16.47 -9.16
C VAL A 229 -11.43 15.04 -9.69
N VAL A 230 -12.11 14.14 -8.98
CA VAL A 230 -12.18 12.73 -9.40
C VAL A 230 -12.81 12.56 -10.76
N LYS A 231 -13.85 13.32 -11.07
CA LYS A 231 -14.54 13.27 -12.39
C LYS A 231 -13.65 13.74 -13.54
N ASP A 232 -12.71 14.64 -13.29
CA ASP A 232 -11.80 15.15 -14.31
C ASP A 232 -10.74 14.10 -14.71
N HIS A 233 -10.50 13.09 -13.86
CA HIS A 233 -9.44 12.10 -14.02
C HIS A 233 -9.92 10.64 -14.21
N CYS A 234 -11.23 10.37 -14.20
CA CYS A 234 -11.76 9.02 -14.40
C CYS A 234 -13.08 9.00 -15.16
N ASN A 235 -13.44 7.85 -15.72
CA ASN A 235 -14.73 7.67 -16.35
C ASN A 235 -15.87 7.57 -15.33
N HIS A 236 -15.68 6.76 -14.30
CA HIS A 236 -16.69 6.53 -13.26
C HIS A 236 -16.10 6.58 -11.86
N PHE A 237 -16.88 7.11 -10.92
CA PHE A 237 -16.55 7.05 -9.50
C PHE A 237 -17.64 6.37 -8.68
N TYR A 238 -17.26 5.76 -7.57
CA TYR A 238 -18.14 5.06 -6.63
C TYR A 238 -17.70 5.44 -5.21
N ILE A 239 -18.42 6.36 -4.58
CA ILE A 239 -18.07 6.89 -3.27
C ILE A 239 -19.19 6.58 -2.29
N ARG A 240 -18.84 6.04 -1.11
CA ARG A 240 -19.82 5.87 -0.05
C ARG A 240 -20.45 7.22 0.28
N ALA A 241 -21.74 7.36 0.04
CA ALA A 241 -22.44 8.60 0.32
C ALA A 241 -22.63 8.81 1.82
N ASN A 242 -22.54 10.07 2.24
CA ASN A 242 -22.85 10.49 3.59
C ASN A 242 -24.03 11.47 3.57
N ARG A 243 -24.61 11.73 4.75
CA ARG A 243 -25.73 12.65 4.92
C ARG A 243 -26.90 12.35 3.97
N CYS A 244 -27.22 11.05 3.83
CA CYS A 244 -28.29 10.57 2.95
C CYS A 244 -29.68 10.70 3.59
N SER A 245 -29.79 11.13 4.85
CA SER A 245 -31.07 11.34 5.54
C SER A 245 -32.00 12.34 4.82
N ALA A 246 -31.43 13.28 4.07
CA ALA A 246 -32.21 14.18 3.23
C ALA A 246 -33.01 13.48 2.10
N PHE A 247 -32.61 12.25 1.77
CA PHE A 247 -33.25 11.46 0.72
C PHE A 247 -34.03 10.25 1.28
N TYR A 248 -34.22 10.14 2.61
CA TYR A 248 -34.89 8.98 3.19
C TYR A 248 -36.37 8.90 2.79
N ASP A 249 -37.05 10.03 2.66
CA ASP A 249 -38.46 10.05 2.21
C ASP A 249 -38.56 9.54 0.77
N ASP A 250 -37.65 9.97 -0.11
CA ASP A 250 -37.55 9.48 -1.50
C ASP A 250 -37.26 7.98 -1.53
N MET A 251 -36.34 7.51 -0.69
CA MET A 251 -36.01 6.08 -0.58
C MET A 251 -37.17 5.25 0.00
N PHE A 252 -37.93 5.82 0.91
CA PHE A 252 -39.07 5.11 1.55
C PHE A 252 -40.23 4.85 0.59
N ILE A 253 -40.54 5.82 -0.27
CA ILE A 253 -41.58 5.72 -1.28
C ILE A 253 -41.16 4.95 -2.53
N LEU A 254 -39.84 4.68 -2.68
CA LEU A 254 -39.27 3.99 -3.83
C LEU A 254 -39.87 2.58 -3.96
N ARG A 255 -40.33 2.24 -5.18
CA ARG A 255 -40.85 0.91 -5.51
C ARG A 255 -39.87 0.13 -6.39
N GLY A 256 -40.07 -1.16 -6.54
CA GLY A 256 -39.24 -1.99 -7.41
C GLY A 256 -37.88 -2.39 -6.76
N TRP A 257 -37.85 -2.56 -5.46
CA TRP A 257 -36.73 -3.13 -4.76
C TRP A 257 -36.46 -4.56 -5.25
N ARG A 258 -35.18 -4.84 -5.54
CA ARG A 258 -34.70 -6.17 -5.92
C ARG A 258 -33.99 -6.79 -4.73
N THR A 259 -34.46 -7.98 -4.32
CA THR A 259 -33.77 -8.75 -3.29
C THR A 259 -32.60 -9.50 -3.91
N GLU A 260 -31.41 -9.27 -3.39
CA GLU A 260 -30.14 -9.86 -3.87
C GLU A 260 -29.33 -10.38 -2.69
N GLU A 261 -28.73 -11.55 -2.85
CA GLU A 261 -27.75 -12.07 -1.89
C GLU A 261 -26.33 -11.66 -2.31
N ILE A 262 -25.63 -10.95 -1.42
CA ILE A 262 -24.26 -10.50 -1.64
C ILE A 262 -23.40 -10.95 -0.46
N ASN A 263 -22.41 -11.78 -0.73
CA ASN A 263 -21.52 -12.37 0.29
C ASN A 263 -22.28 -13.11 1.42
N GLY A 264 -23.35 -13.83 1.08
CA GLY A 264 -24.17 -14.59 2.03
C GLY A 264 -25.11 -13.73 2.89
N ILE A 265 -25.29 -12.47 2.54
CA ILE A 265 -26.21 -11.54 3.23
C ILE A 265 -27.24 -11.04 2.22
N GLU A 266 -28.52 -11.13 2.60
CA GLU A 266 -29.63 -10.61 1.80
C GLU A 266 -29.77 -9.10 1.96
N PHE A 267 -29.88 -8.39 0.84
CA PHE A 267 -30.12 -6.97 0.73
C PHE A 267 -31.24 -6.68 -0.26
N GLU A 268 -31.95 -5.60 -0.04
CA GLU A 268 -32.81 -5.00 -1.05
C GLU A 268 -32.06 -3.84 -1.72
N LEU A 269 -31.96 -3.89 -3.06
CA LEU A 269 -31.20 -2.94 -3.88
C LEU A 269 -32.13 -2.11 -4.76
N ASN A 270 -31.82 -0.84 -4.90
CA ASN A 270 -32.45 0.07 -5.85
C ASN A 270 -31.53 1.27 -6.15
N SER A 271 -31.95 2.19 -6.99
CA SER A 271 -31.24 3.46 -7.19
C SER A 271 -32.21 4.60 -7.50
N ILE A 272 -31.80 5.81 -7.15
CA ILE A 272 -32.50 7.06 -7.45
C ILE A 272 -31.51 8.06 -8.06
N ILE A 273 -32.01 9.02 -8.82
CA ILE A 273 -31.23 10.17 -9.27
C ILE A 273 -31.43 11.29 -8.26
N VAL A 274 -30.35 11.87 -7.77
CA VAL A 274 -30.37 12.92 -6.76
C VAL A 274 -29.51 14.10 -7.19
N GLU A 275 -29.90 15.31 -6.83
CA GLU A 275 -29.06 16.49 -6.85
C GLU A 275 -28.45 16.70 -5.46
N LYS A 276 -27.36 15.97 -5.17
CA LYS A 276 -26.66 16.11 -3.88
C LYS A 276 -26.01 17.49 -3.74
N TRP A 277 -25.60 18.06 -4.86
CA TRP A 277 -25.13 19.43 -5.01
C TRP A 277 -25.88 20.09 -6.15
N LYS A 278 -26.23 21.38 -5.98
CA LYS A 278 -27.12 22.11 -6.89
C LYS A 278 -26.64 22.03 -8.35
N GLY A 279 -27.55 21.62 -9.25
CA GLY A 279 -27.29 21.51 -10.67
C GLY A 279 -26.41 20.34 -11.09
N LYS A 280 -26.06 19.42 -10.18
CA LYS A 280 -25.22 18.27 -10.46
C LYS A 280 -25.98 16.97 -10.14
N PRO A 281 -26.64 16.35 -11.16
CA PRO A 281 -27.32 15.08 -10.95
C PRO A 281 -26.31 13.93 -10.81
N TYR A 282 -26.58 13.04 -9.85
CA TYR A 282 -25.85 11.81 -9.61
C TYR A 282 -26.82 10.65 -9.39
N ARG A 283 -26.35 9.45 -9.64
CA ARG A 283 -27.07 8.24 -9.25
C ARG A 283 -26.68 7.86 -7.81
N LEU A 284 -27.68 7.67 -6.98
CA LEU A 284 -27.52 7.14 -5.64
C LEU A 284 -27.99 5.69 -5.64
N VAL A 285 -27.07 4.74 -5.60
CA VAL A 285 -27.35 3.32 -5.45
C VAL A 285 -27.57 3.01 -3.98
N VAL A 286 -28.71 2.43 -3.66
CA VAL A 286 -29.17 2.23 -2.28
C VAL A 286 -29.21 0.73 -1.98
N GLN A 287 -28.50 0.36 -0.95
CA GLN A 287 -28.62 -0.93 -0.26
C GLN A 287 -29.42 -0.72 1.01
N ARG A 288 -30.50 -1.49 1.22
CA ARG A 288 -31.15 -1.53 2.53
C ARG A 288 -31.23 -2.94 3.07
N GLN A 289 -31.23 -3.05 4.38
CA GLN A 289 -31.40 -4.29 5.12
C GLN A 289 -32.32 -4.05 6.29
N ARG A 290 -33.23 -5.01 6.54
CA ARG A 290 -34.11 -4.93 7.69
C ARG A 290 -33.32 -5.03 8.98
N ARG A 291 -33.61 -4.19 9.94
CA ARG A 291 -32.93 -4.20 11.24
C ARG A 291 -33.38 -5.44 12.02
N THR A 292 -32.42 -6.11 12.63
CA THR A 292 -32.64 -7.27 13.48
C THR A 292 -32.59 -6.96 14.98
N ASP A 293 -32.13 -5.77 15.37
CA ASP A 293 -31.94 -5.37 16.77
C ASP A 293 -33.28 -5.02 17.44
N LYS A 294 -33.58 -5.73 18.54
CA LYS A 294 -34.79 -5.57 19.34
C LYS A 294 -34.75 -4.40 20.36
N THR A 295 -33.63 -3.67 20.44
CA THR A 295 -33.41 -2.57 21.39
C THR A 295 -33.64 -1.20 20.77
N GLN A 296 -34.76 -1.03 20.06
CA GLN A 296 -35.00 0.20 19.29
C GLN A 296 -35.81 1.23 20.05
N GLU A 297 -35.29 2.49 19.99
CA GLU A 297 -36.12 3.67 20.23
C GLU A 297 -37.17 3.78 19.10
N LEU A 298 -38.38 4.17 19.44
CA LEU A 298 -39.56 4.27 18.55
C LEU A 298 -39.37 5.14 17.28
N TRP A 299 -38.25 5.81 17.13
CA TRP A 299 -37.95 6.78 16.07
C TRP A 299 -36.95 6.30 15.02
N GLU A 300 -36.35 5.12 15.17
CA GLU A 300 -35.45 4.56 14.19
C GLU A 300 -36.20 3.68 13.20
N GLY A 301 -36.16 4.01 11.91
CA GLY A 301 -36.88 3.30 10.86
C GLY A 301 -36.54 1.81 10.75
N GLU A 302 -37.41 1.05 10.12
CA GLU A 302 -37.36 -0.44 9.93
C GLU A 302 -36.10 -0.92 9.20
N TYR A 303 -35.43 -0.03 8.44
CA TYR A 303 -34.30 -0.37 7.58
C TYR A 303 -33.03 0.41 7.91
N THR A 304 -31.90 -0.26 7.72
CA THR A 304 -30.58 0.39 7.64
C THR A 304 -30.24 0.62 6.18
N TYR A 305 -29.89 1.85 5.83
CA TYR A 305 -29.54 2.26 4.48
C TYR A 305 -28.03 2.42 4.29
N ARG A 306 -27.51 1.94 3.17
CA ARG A 306 -26.14 2.15 2.72
C ARG A 306 -26.20 2.64 1.28
N CYS A 307 -25.58 3.80 1.02
CA CYS A 307 -25.68 4.47 -0.27
C CYS A 307 -24.33 4.65 -0.93
N ILE A 308 -24.26 4.47 -2.25
CA ILE A 308 -23.11 4.73 -3.09
C ILE A 308 -23.49 5.83 -4.07
N LEU A 309 -22.76 6.94 -4.04
CA LEU A 309 -22.89 8.02 -5.02
C LEU A 309 -22.00 7.71 -6.22
N THR A 310 -22.55 7.87 -7.42
CA THR A 310 -21.82 7.58 -8.67
C THR A 310 -22.33 8.43 -9.82
N ASN A 311 -21.49 8.60 -10.86
CA ASN A 311 -21.85 9.10 -12.18
C ASN A 311 -22.11 7.98 -13.21
N ASP A 312 -22.16 6.73 -12.77
CA ASP A 312 -22.51 5.58 -13.60
C ASP A 312 -24.02 5.39 -13.60
N PHE A 313 -24.68 5.78 -14.67
CA PHE A 313 -26.14 5.68 -14.84
C PHE A 313 -26.57 4.39 -15.53
N GLU A 314 -25.64 3.62 -16.11
CA GLU A 314 -25.94 2.50 -16.99
C GLU A 314 -25.80 1.14 -16.32
N SER A 315 -24.77 0.95 -15.49
CA SER A 315 -24.48 -0.34 -14.85
C SER A 315 -25.59 -0.83 -13.92
N ASP A 316 -25.75 -2.14 -13.82
CA ASP A 316 -26.71 -2.73 -12.90
C ASP A 316 -26.37 -2.40 -11.43
N VAL A 317 -27.40 -2.21 -10.61
CA VAL A 317 -27.23 -1.86 -9.19
C VAL A 317 -26.43 -2.89 -8.41
N ARG A 318 -26.59 -4.18 -8.74
CA ARG A 318 -25.84 -5.27 -8.12
C ARG A 318 -24.37 -5.18 -8.47
N ASP A 319 -24.05 -4.97 -9.74
CA ASP A 319 -22.65 -4.86 -10.22
C ASP A 319 -21.93 -3.69 -9.56
N ILE A 320 -22.60 -2.55 -9.39
CA ILE A 320 -22.06 -1.40 -8.67
C ILE A 320 -21.77 -1.75 -7.22
N VAL A 321 -22.67 -2.43 -6.54
CA VAL A 321 -22.48 -2.80 -5.12
C VAL A 321 -21.39 -3.83 -4.96
N GLU A 322 -21.34 -4.86 -5.80
CA GLU A 322 -20.28 -5.88 -5.78
C GLU A 322 -18.92 -5.25 -6.07
N PHE A 323 -18.84 -4.40 -7.09
CA PHE A 323 -17.62 -3.67 -7.42
C PHE A 323 -17.15 -2.77 -6.27
N TYR A 324 -18.05 -2.01 -5.66
CA TYR A 324 -17.71 -1.16 -4.52
C TYR A 324 -17.21 -1.98 -3.32
N ASN A 325 -17.81 -3.13 -3.05
CA ASN A 325 -17.44 -3.99 -1.91
C ASN A 325 -16.00 -4.54 -2.03
N LEU A 326 -15.44 -4.67 -3.24
CA LEU A 326 -14.04 -5.05 -3.46
C LEU A 326 -13.06 -4.05 -2.83
N ARG A 327 -13.49 -2.80 -2.53
CA ARG A 327 -12.69 -1.80 -1.79
C ARG A 327 -12.21 -2.33 -0.43
N GLY A 328 -12.99 -3.16 0.24
CA GLY A 328 -12.62 -3.77 1.52
C GLY A 328 -11.29 -4.54 1.50
N GLY A 329 -10.81 -4.96 0.33
CA GLY A 329 -9.49 -5.58 0.16
C GLY A 329 -8.31 -4.69 0.59
N LYS A 330 -8.51 -3.36 0.70
CA LYS A 330 -7.46 -2.39 1.09
C LYS A 330 -7.07 -2.50 2.56
N GLU A 331 -7.99 -2.88 3.44
CA GLU A 331 -7.68 -3.15 4.85
C GLU A 331 -6.57 -4.20 4.98
N ARG A 332 -6.53 -5.17 4.07
CA ARG A 332 -5.47 -6.17 4.00
C ARG A 332 -4.11 -5.56 3.63
N ILE A 333 -4.06 -4.59 2.73
CA ILE A 333 -2.81 -3.88 2.38
C ILE A 333 -2.27 -3.16 3.61
N PHE A 334 -3.13 -2.42 4.32
CA PHE A 334 -2.74 -1.73 5.55
C PHE A 334 -2.28 -2.69 6.65
N ASP A 335 -2.96 -3.83 6.80
CA ASP A 335 -2.53 -4.87 7.74
C ASP A 335 -1.17 -5.47 7.35
N GLU A 336 -0.92 -5.70 6.06
CA GLU A 336 0.39 -6.13 5.55
C GLU A 336 1.48 -5.10 5.85
N MET A 337 1.23 -3.80 5.60
CA MET A 337 2.19 -2.73 5.89
C MET A 337 2.49 -2.62 7.38
N ASN A 338 1.46 -2.68 8.21
CA ASN A 338 1.58 -2.60 9.67
C ASN A 338 2.33 -3.79 10.28
N ASN A 339 2.08 -4.99 9.82
CA ASN A 339 2.57 -6.23 10.46
C ASN A 339 3.72 -6.90 9.70
N GLY A 340 4.00 -6.48 8.47
CA GLY A 340 5.02 -7.07 7.61
C GLY A 340 6.11 -6.11 7.12
N PHE A 341 5.82 -4.82 7.04
CA PHE A 341 6.71 -3.82 6.43
C PHE A 341 6.94 -2.56 7.29
N GLY A 342 6.81 -2.70 8.61
CA GLY A 342 7.33 -1.76 9.58
C GLY A 342 6.53 -0.48 9.85
N TRP A 343 5.30 -0.32 9.32
CA TRP A 343 4.51 0.92 9.56
C TRP A 343 4.14 1.14 11.03
N LYS A 344 4.09 0.09 11.84
CA LYS A 344 3.92 0.21 13.30
C LYS A 344 5.19 0.66 14.05
N ARG A 345 6.35 0.70 13.37
CA ARG A 345 7.66 1.01 13.98
C ARG A 345 8.40 2.06 13.15
N LEU A 346 7.82 3.24 13.07
CA LEU A 346 8.43 4.37 12.34
C LEU A 346 9.80 4.70 12.94
N PRO A 347 10.89 4.79 12.13
CA PRO A 347 12.24 4.89 12.65
C PRO A 347 12.67 6.32 13.01
N LYS A 348 11.98 7.35 12.51
CA LYS A 348 12.41 8.74 12.58
C LYS A 348 11.53 9.56 13.52
N SER A 349 11.96 10.78 13.87
CA SER A 349 11.28 11.64 14.83
C SER A 349 10.22 12.54 14.22
N PHE A 350 10.30 12.81 12.91
CA PHE A 350 9.49 13.82 12.24
C PHE A 350 8.66 13.22 11.08
N LEU A 351 7.51 13.82 10.82
CA LEU A 351 6.56 13.45 9.77
C LEU A 351 7.24 13.34 8.40
N ALA A 352 8.02 14.35 8.01
CA ALA A 352 8.67 14.39 6.70
C ALA A 352 9.63 13.22 6.46
N GLU A 353 10.46 12.89 7.45
CA GLU A 353 11.38 11.75 7.37
C GLU A 353 10.61 10.42 7.34
N ASN A 354 9.57 10.30 8.15
CA ASN A 354 8.73 9.10 8.18
C ASN A 354 7.93 8.92 6.89
N THR A 355 7.60 9.98 6.15
CA THR A 355 6.97 9.89 4.83
C THR A 355 7.89 9.19 3.83
N VAL A 356 9.18 9.52 3.82
CA VAL A 356 10.18 8.82 3.00
C VAL A 356 10.22 7.33 3.36
N TYR A 357 10.25 7.01 4.66
CA TYR A 357 10.24 5.62 5.11
C TYR A 357 8.98 4.85 4.69
N LEU A 358 7.79 5.47 4.80
CA LEU A 358 6.55 4.86 4.34
C LEU A 358 6.60 4.52 2.84
N LEU A 359 7.15 5.43 2.02
CA LEU A 359 7.30 5.22 0.58
C LEU A 359 8.36 4.16 0.24
N MET A 360 9.49 4.13 0.94
CA MET A 360 10.50 3.07 0.78
C MET A 360 9.89 1.70 1.08
N THR A 361 9.15 1.57 2.17
CA THR A 361 8.53 0.29 2.56
C THR A 361 7.34 -0.08 1.67
N ALA A 362 6.63 0.89 1.11
CA ALA A 362 5.61 0.66 0.09
C ALA A 362 6.21 0.08 -1.20
N LEU A 363 7.35 0.63 -1.67
CA LEU A 363 8.09 0.09 -2.81
C LEU A 363 8.55 -1.36 -2.53
N ILE A 364 9.08 -1.62 -1.35
CA ILE A 364 9.51 -2.96 -0.93
C ILE A 364 8.33 -3.94 -0.89
N ARG A 365 7.17 -3.50 -0.40
CA ARG A 365 5.95 -4.33 -0.41
C ARG A 365 5.45 -4.57 -1.84
N ASN A 366 5.48 -3.57 -2.70
CA ASN A 366 5.14 -3.74 -4.12
C ASN A 366 6.09 -4.76 -4.78
N PHE A 367 7.39 -4.64 -4.55
CA PHE A 367 8.38 -5.64 -4.99
C PHE A 367 8.06 -7.04 -4.46
N TYR A 368 7.63 -7.19 -3.20
CA TYR A 368 7.18 -8.48 -2.67
C TYR A 368 6.05 -9.08 -3.50
N LYS A 369 5.08 -8.26 -3.93
CA LYS A 369 3.97 -8.73 -4.78
C LYS A 369 4.46 -9.18 -6.16
N THR A 370 5.41 -8.45 -6.74
CA THR A 370 6.08 -8.83 -7.98
C THR A 370 6.80 -10.18 -7.84
N ILE A 371 7.58 -10.36 -6.76
CA ILE A 371 8.29 -11.62 -6.49
C ILE A 371 7.34 -12.80 -6.35
N ILE A 372 6.28 -12.68 -5.56
CA ILE A 372 5.27 -13.73 -5.38
C ILE A 372 4.58 -14.09 -6.70
N ARG A 373 4.44 -13.14 -7.63
CA ARG A 373 3.85 -13.38 -8.95
C ARG A 373 4.81 -14.08 -9.89
N ARG A 374 6.10 -13.78 -9.81
CA ARG A 374 7.15 -14.32 -10.69
C ARG A 374 7.64 -15.70 -10.29
N MET A 375 7.48 -16.12 -9.03
CA MET A 375 7.98 -17.40 -8.54
C MET A 375 6.94 -18.52 -8.63
N ASN A 376 7.41 -19.76 -8.73
CA ASN A 376 6.58 -20.95 -8.58
C ASN A 376 6.20 -21.16 -7.09
N VAL A 377 5.19 -20.40 -6.62
CA VAL A 377 4.77 -20.37 -5.22
C VAL A 377 4.36 -21.75 -4.69
N LYS A 378 3.74 -22.61 -5.53
CA LYS A 378 3.26 -23.95 -5.11
C LYS A 378 4.40 -24.86 -4.69
N ALA A 379 5.56 -24.75 -5.36
CA ALA A 379 6.75 -25.54 -5.05
C ALA A 379 7.31 -25.26 -3.65
N PHE A 380 6.94 -24.13 -3.04
CA PHE A 380 7.31 -23.73 -1.68
C PHE A 380 6.12 -23.79 -0.70
N GLY A 381 4.99 -24.37 -1.09
CA GLY A 381 3.78 -24.40 -0.27
C GLY A 381 3.21 -23.00 0.02
N LEU A 382 3.43 -22.06 -0.88
CA LEU A 382 2.91 -20.69 -0.87
C LEU A 382 1.77 -20.53 -1.88
N ASN A 383 1.10 -19.40 -1.83
CA ASN A 383 0.12 -18.94 -2.82
C ASN A 383 0.31 -17.44 -3.10
N ARG A 384 -0.36 -16.92 -4.14
CA ARG A 384 -0.25 -15.50 -4.57
C ARG A 384 -0.68 -14.50 -3.48
N THR A 385 -1.45 -14.96 -2.50
CA THR A 385 -1.91 -14.13 -1.37
C THR A 385 -1.12 -14.37 -0.08
N SER A 386 -0.05 -15.16 -0.10
CA SER A 386 0.78 -15.40 1.08
C SER A 386 1.37 -14.09 1.61
N ARG A 387 1.39 -13.95 2.93
CA ARG A 387 2.02 -12.81 3.61
C ARG A 387 3.53 -13.01 3.70
N ILE A 388 4.28 -11.91 3.84
CA ILE A 388 5.75 -11.93 3.93
C ILE A 388 6.27 -12.90 4.99
N LYS A 389 5.62 -13.03 6.15
CA LYS A 389 6.02 -13.97 7.20
C LYS A 389 6.01 -15.43 6.73
N ALA A 390 5.00 -15.82 5.96
CA ALA A 390 4.94 -17.17 5.38
C ALA A 390 6.04 -17.38 4.33
N PHE A 391 6.32 -16.35 3.53
CA PHE A 391 7.41 -16.37 2.55
C PHE A 391 8.78 -16.52 3.22
N VAL A 392 9.05 -15.75 4.27
CA VAL A 392 10.27 -15.87 5.06
C VAL A 392 10.44 -17.30 5.58
N PHE A 393 9.41 -17.83 6.22
CA PHE A 393 9.46 -19.15 6.85
C PHE A 393 9.62 -20.29 5.84
N LYS A 394 8.93 -20.24 4.71
CA LYS A 394 8.86 -21.35 3.75
C LYS A 394 9.91 -21.30 2.64
N TYR A 395 10.40 -20.09 2.33
CA TYR A 395 11.32 -19.90 1.21
C TYR A 395 12.68 -19.32 1.65
N VAL A 396 12.69 -18.23 2.42
CA VAL A 396 13.94 -17.56 2.77
C VAL A 396 14.74 -18.35 3.79
N SER A 397 14.06 -18.96 4.79
CA SER A 397 14.69 -19.67 5.90
C SER A 397 15.20 -21.04 5.47
N VAL A 398 16.28 -21.07 4.72
CA VAL A 398 17.01 -22.28 4.30
C VAL A 398 18.50 -22.06 4.50
N VAL A 399 19.20 -23.12 4.93
CA VAL A 399 20.66 -23.04 5.13
C VAL A 399 21.36 -22.94 3.78
N ALA A 400 22.27 -21.97 3.65
CA ALA A 400 23.08 -21.83 2.45
C ALA A 400 24.51 -21.38 2.76
N LYS A 401 25.39 -21.60 1.77
CA LYS A 401 26.80 -21.21 1.82
C LYS A 401 27.27 -20.80 0.42
N TRP A 402 27.95 -19.65 0.34
CA TRP A 402 28.68 -19.26 -0.86
C TRP A 402 30.02 -19.99 -0.95
N ILE A 403 30.31 -20.54 -2.13
CA ILE A 403 31.58 -21.19 -2.47
C ILE A 403 32.19 -20.44 -3.66
N LYS A 404 33.48 -20.15 -3.55
CA LYS A 404 34.25 -19.59 -4.68
C LYS A 404 34.99 -20.73 -5.36
N THR A 405 34.72 -20.93 -6.62
CA THR A 405 35.53 -21.75 -7.53
C THR A 405 36.50 -20.86 -8.29
N SER A 406 37.40 -21.42 -9.11
CA SER A 406 38.38 -20.62 -9.86
C SER A 406 37.76 -19.59 -10.82
N ARG A 407 36.50 -19.78 -11.25
CA ARG A 407 35.84 -19.00 -12.31
C ARG A 407 34.50 -18.39 -11.91
N MET A 408 33.87 -18.86 -10.82
CA MET A 408 32.53 -18.38 -10.44
C MET A 408 32.30 -18.47 -8.94
N HIS A 409 31.32 -17.71 -8.48
CA HIS A 409 30.71 -17.88 -7.18
C HIS A 409 29.48 -18.78 -7.29
N MET A 410 29.34 -19.73 -6.38
CA MET A 410 28.24 -20.70 -6.37
C MET A 410 27.54 -20.63 -5.01
N LEU A 411 26.22 -20.49 -5.01
CA LEU A 411 25.40 -20.57 -3.81
C LEU A 411 24.93 -22.00 -3.61
N ASN A 412 25.45 -22.68 -2.60
CA ASN A 412 24.98 -24.00 -2.20
C ASN A 412 23.83 -23.84 -1.21
N ILE A 413 22.65 -24.30 -1.57
CA ILE A 413 21.45 -24.34 -0.71
C ILE A 413 21.27 -25.77 -0.22
N TYR A 414 21.21 -25.97 1.10
CA TYR A 414 21.10 -27.28 1.72
C TYR A 414 19.62 -27.64 1.93
N THR A 415 19.02 -28.25 0.91
CA THR A 415 17.59 -28.60 0.89
C THR A 415 17.34 -29.79 -0.04
N GLY A 416 16.26 -30.55 0.17
CA GLY A 416 15.76 -31.52 -0.80
C GLY A 416 14.84 -30.91 -1.86
N ASN A 417 14.49 -29.63 -1.78
CA ASN A 417 13.59 -28.98 -2.73
C ASN A 417 14.39 -28.44 -3.94
N ARG A 418 14.28 -29.11 -5.07
CA ARG A 418 14.96 -28.71 -6.32
C ARG A 418 14.42 -27.42 -6.94
N ALA A 419 13.26 -26.92 -6.53
CA ALA A 419 12.71 -25.68 -7.06
C ALA A 419 13.61 -24.46 -6.81
N TYR A 420 14.56 -24.53 -5.87
CA TYR A 420 15.55 -23.48 -5.68
C TYR A 420 16.50 -23.27 -6.87
N GLU A 421 16.67 -24.27 -7.76
CA GLU A 421 17.53 -24.16 -8.95
C GLU A 421 16.98 -23.16 -9.97
N ASN A 422 15.65 -22.96 -10.00
CA ASN A 422 14.94 -22.14 -10.99
C ASN A 422 13.80 -21.32 -10.41
N VAL A 423 14.02 -20.63 -9.28
CA VAL A 423 12.97 -19.92 -8.51
C VAL A 423 12.19 -18.92 -9.37
N PHE A 424 12.88 -18.11 -10.18
CA PHE A 424 12.31 -17.05 -11.01
C PHE A 424 12.33 -17.34 -12.52
N LYS A 425 12.76 -18.53 -12.93
CA LYS A 425 12.90 -18.91 -14.37
C LYS A 425 11.67 -19.59 -14.96
N GLY A 426 10.53 -19.61 -14.28
CA GLY A 426 9.35 -20.37 -14.72
C GLY A 426 8.01 -19.70 -14.45
N GLY A 427 7.98 -18.41 -14.26
CA GLY A 427 6.76 -17.68 -13.92
C GLY A 427 6.07 -17.01 -15.10
N ALA A 428 5.68 -17.79 -16.09
CA ALA A 428 4.66 -17.41 -17.07
C ALA A 428 3.70 -18.61 -17.21
N ASP A 429 2.73 -18.70 -16.32
CA ASP A 429 1.50 -19.49 -16.44
C ASP A 429 0.33 -18.59 -16.06
#